data_b5d41af46ca6cf4cb7bdbf224ca17d97
#
_entry.id   b5d41af46ca6cf4cb7bdbf224ca17d97
#
_cell.length_a   1.000
_cell.length_b   1.000
_cell.length_c   1.000
_cell.angle_alpha   90.00
_cell.angle_beta   90.00
_cell.angle_gamma   90.00
#
_symmetry.space_group_name_H-M   'P 1'
#
loop_
_entity.id
_entity.type
_entity.pdbx_description
1 polymer ?
#
loop_
_entity_poly.entity_id
_entity_poly.type
_entity_poly.pdbx_seq_one_letter_code
_entity_poly.pdbx_strand_id
1 'polypeptide(L)'
;MLGCIRGTCGHVRILYGGETDCEFFPLEAGPSDETKKEGKIMAKVLTKPRRNIYRMKVTLKGSEPLIWRRFLVPGDSKLSKLHKVLQIVMGWGEAHLHEFIINGVSFGEPSPEYGDVKMLDHEKMTLSGMIHEENKSFTYIYDFGDGWQHELAVEKITVPEEGVHYPICLAGERACPPEDCGGICAYGYLLEALENPKTKDQKELAEWAGDFDPEAFDLGKVNSRLKRIK
;
A
#
# COMPACT_ATOMS: atom_id res chain seq x y z
N MET A 1 -6.25 -16.61 -48.53
CA MET A 1 -7.52 -15.87 -48.47
C MET A 1 -8.66 -16.88 -48.37
N LEU A 2 -9.18 -17.08 -47.17
CA LEU A 2 -10.45 -17.77 -46.97
C LEU A 2 -11.10 -17.15 -45.77
N GLY A 3 -12.28 -16.59 -45.99
CA GLY A 3 -13.03 -15.76 -45.04
C GLY A 3 -13.66 -16.57 -43.91
N CYS A 4 -13.61 -15.99 -42.76
CA CYS A 4 -14.29 -16.47 -41.57
C CYS A 4 -15.77 -16.10 -41.64
N ILE A 5 -16.66 -17.07 -41.79
CA ILE A 5 -18.12 -16.89 -41.66
C ILE A 5 -18.47 -17.10 -40.20
N ARG A 6 -18.89 -16.05 -39.50
CA ARG A 6 -19.52 -16.14 -38.18
C ARG A 6 -20.99 -16.51 -38.36
N GLY A 7 -21.34 -17.74 -37.98
CA GLY A 7 -22.72 -18.17 -37.82
C GLY A 7 -23.04 -18.32 -36.33
N THR A 8 -23.88 -17.44 -35.78
CA THR A 8 -24.49 -17.63 -34.47
C THR A 8 -25.79 -18.42 -34.64
N CYS A 9 -25.81 -19.67 -34.22
CA CYS A 9 -27.02 -20.39 -33.92
C CYS A 9 -26.98 -20.84 -32.48
N GLY A 10 -28.05 -20.56 -31.73
CA GLY A 10 -28.10 -20.64 -30.29
C GLY A 10 -27.67 -22.00 -29.72
N HIS A 11 -26.94 -21.92 -28.58
CA HIS A 11 -26.72 -23.02 -27.62
C HIS A 11 -25.67 -24.10 -27.96
N VAL A 12 -24.63 -23.79 -28.75
CA VAL A 12 -23.48 -24.72 -28.90
C VAL A 12 -22.16 -23.95 -28.76
N ARG A 13 -21.29 -24.42 -27.89
CA ARG A 13 -19.91 -23.93 -27.73
C ARG A 13 -18.99 -24.88 -28.50
N ILE A 14 -18.39 -24.41 -29.60
CA ILE A 14 -17.44 -25.20 -30.40
C ILE A 14 -16.03 -24.87 -29.92
N LEU A 15 -15.29 -25.88 -29.48
CA LEU A 15 -13.85 -25.81 -29.20
C LEU A 15 -13.11 -26.48 -30.37
N TYR A 16 -12.24 -25.74 -31.08
CA TYR A 16 -11.38 -26.29 -32.12
C TYR A 16 -10.08 -26.81 -31.52
N GLY A 17 -9.91 -28.12 -31.53
CA GLY A 17 -8.60 -28.80 -31.45
C GLY A 17 -8.25 -29.33 -32.83
N GLY A 18 -6.98 -29.21 -33.24
CA GLY A 18 -6.53 -29.54 -34.59
C GLY A 18 -6.78 -31.00 -35.01
N GLU A 19 -7.08 -31.15 -36.30
CA GLU A 19 -7.23 -32.38 -37.12
C GLU A 19 -8.40 -33.30 -36.76
N THR A 20 -9.41 -33.21 -37.68
CA THR A 20 -10.39 -34.23 -38.08
C THR A 20 -10.98 -35.09 -36.96
N ASP A 21 -12.07 -34.62 -36.39
CA ASP A 21 -13.30 -35.38 -36.09
C ASP A 21 -14.20 -34.53 -35.20
N CYS A 22 -15.42 -34.26 -35.65
CA CYS A 22 -16.45 -33.58 -34.85
C CYS A 22 -17.18 -34.65 -34.02
N GLU A 23 -16.84 -34.81 -32.76
CA GLU A 23 -17.66 -35.58 -31.82
C GLU A 23 -18.77 -34.71 -31.24
N PHE A 24 -20.01 -35.16 -31.41
CA PHE A 24 -21.20 -34.54 -30.82
C PHE A 24 -21.40 -35.12 -29.42
N PHE A 25 -21.20 -34.29 -28.38
CA PHE A 25 -21.60 -34.67 -27.03
C PHE A 25 -23.02 -34.09 -26.74
N PRO A 26 -23.96 -34.92 -26.28
CA PRO A 26 -25.25 -34.43 -25.82
C PRO A 26 -25.08 -33.64 -24.53
N LEU A 27 -25.77 -32.49 -24.44
CA LEU A 27 -25.83 -31.68 -23.22
C LEU A 27 -26.46 -32.50 -22.10
N GLU A 28 -25.68 -32.81 -21.08
CA GLU A 28 -26.21 -33.40 -19.86
C GLU A 28 -27.30 -32.51 -19.23
N ALA A 29 -28.34 -33.14 -18.74
CA ALA A 29 -29.43 -32.43 -18.04
C ALA A 29 -28.84 -31.60 -16.89
N GLY A 30 -29.23 -30.35 -16.80
CA GLY A 30 -28.75 -29.44 -15.75
C GLY A 30 -28.94 -30.02 -14.36
N PRO A 31 -28.14 -29.59 -13.38
CA PRO A 31 -28.14 -30.17 -12.04
C PRO A 31 -29.53 -30.15 -11.41
N SER A 32 -29.89 -31.26 -10.75
CA SER A 32 -31.14 -31.42 -10.02
C SER A 32 -31.31 -30.33 -8.95
N ASP A 33 -32.54 -30.08 -8.49
CA ASP A 33 -32.87 -29.04 -7.49
C ASP A 33 -32.09 -29.24 -6.17
N GLU A 34 -31.66 -30.47 -5.84
CA GLU A 34 -30.85 -30.77 -4.68
C GLU A 34 -29.40 -30.30 -4.86
N THR A 35 -28.79 -30.54 -6.03
CA THR A 35 -27.45 -30.06 -6.36
C THR A 35 -27.37 -28.53 -6.44
N LYS A 36 -28.46 -27.86 -6.85
CA LYS A 36 -28.55 -26.41 -6.81
C LYS A 36 -28.65 -25.88 -5.37
N LYS A 37 -29.31 -26.59 -4.46
CA LYS A 37 -29.36 -26.23 -3.04
C LYS A 37 -28.03 -26.42 -2.35
N GLU A 38 -27.34 -27.51 -2.59
CA GLU A 38 -25.98 -27.76 -2.05
C GLU A 38 -24.96 -26.77 -2.61
N GLY A 39 -24.98 -26.49 -3.91
CA GLY A 39 -24.14 -25.45 -4.52
C GLY A 39 -24.39 -24.06 -3.96
N LYS A 40 -25.66 -23.74 -3.63
CA LYS A 40 -26.05 -22.46 -3.04
C LYS A 40 -25.68 -22.35 -1.56
N ILE A 41 -25.67 -23.48 -0.83
CA ILE A 41 -25.19 -23.57 0.55
C ILE A 41 -23.66 -23.45 0.60
N MET A 42 -22.95 -24.16 -0.28
CA MET A 42 -21.48 -24.03 -0.43
C MET A 42 -21.08 -22.64 -0.86
N ALA A 43 -21.74 -22.03 -1.84
CA ALA A 43 -21.50 -20.65 -2.25
C ALA A 43 -21.75 -19.64 -1.12
N LYS A 44 -22.70 -19.91 -0.22
CA LYS A 44 -23.00 -19.05 0.92
C LYS A 44 -21.99 -19.17 2.06
N VAL A 45 -21.28 -20.29 2.15
CA VAL A 45 -20.16 -20.51 3.10
C VAL A 45 -18.86 -19.89 2.59
N LEU A 46 -18.71 -19.73 1.25
CA LEU A 46 -17.48 -19.27 0.61
C LEU A 46 -17.38 -17.74 0.41
N THR A 47 -18.35 -16.92 0.81
CA THR A 47 -18.41 -15.52 0.40
C THR A 47 -18.58 -14.48 1.48
N LYS A 48 -17.93 -14.61 2.62
CA LYS A 48 -17.42 -13.41 3.29
C LYS A 48 -15.96 -13.30 2.89
N PRO A 49 -15.55 -12.28 2.12
CA PRO A 49 -14.13 -12.02 1.93
C PRO A 49 -13.53 -11.88 3.33
N ARG A 50 -12.66 -12.83 3.71
CA ARG A 50 -11.94 -12.73 4.98
C ARG A 50 -11.13 -11.46 4.87
N ARG A 51 -11.44 -10.48 5.70
CA ARG A 51 -10.70 -9.23 5.77
C ARG A 51 -9.28 -9.58 6.20
N ASN A 52 -8.34 -9.60 5.25
CA ASN A 52 -6.95 -9.90 5.57
C ASN A 52 -6.31 -8.68 6.24
N ILE A 53 -5.39 -8.95 7.17
CA ILE A 53 -4.57 -7.93 7.82
C ILE A 53 -3.14 -8.07 7.30
N TYR A 54 -2.59 -6.98 6.82
CA TYR A 54 -1.23 -6.89 6.31
C TYR A 54 -0.31 -6.38 7.41
N ARG A 55 0.69 -7.18 7.79
CA ARG A 55 1.81 -6.71 8.59
C ARG A 55 2.84 -6.11 7.65
N MET A 56 3.06 -4.83 7.78
CA MET A 56 3.93 -4.06 6.91
C MET A 56 5.07 -3.42 7.72
N LYS A 57 6.23 -3.31 7.08
CA LYS A 57 7.34 -2.48 7.54
C LYS A 57 7.56 -1.36 6.54
N VAL A 58 7.56 -0.12 6.99
CA VAL A 58 8.03 1.04 6.24
C VAL A 58 9.42 1.41 6.73
N THR A 59 10.35 1.66 5.80
CA THR A 59 11.72 2.10 6.08
C THR A 59 12.03 3.31 5.22
N LEU A 60 12.50 4.39 5.84
CA LEU A 60 12.97 5.57 5.12
C LEU A 60 14.33 5.26 4.47
N LYS A 61 14.39 5.34 3.14
CA LYS A 61 15.60 5.03 2.38
C LYS A 61 16.70 6.08 2.62
N GLY A 62 17.91 5.60 2.81
CA GLY A 62 19.08 6.45 3.02
C GLY A 62 19.21 7.03 4.43
N SER A 63 18.29 6.72 5.36
CA SER A 63 18.48 7.10 6.75
C SER A 63 19.51 6.21 7.44
N GLU A 64 20.49 6.82 8.11
CA GLU A 64 21.47 6.16 8.96
C GLU A 64 21.63 6.94 10.27
N PRO A 65 21.32 6.30 11.42
CA PRO A 65 20.70 4.98 11.60
C PRO A 65 19.29 4.88 11.00
N LEU A 66 18.82 3.64 10.74
CA LEU A 66 17.54 3.41 10.05
C LEU A 66 16.34 3.98 10.82
N ILE A 67 15.48 4.69 10.10
CA ILE A 67 14.16 5.13 10.55
C ILE A 67 13.13 4.17 9.96
N TRP A 68 12.39 3.47 10.81
CA TRP A 68 11.44 2.48 10.35
C TRP A 68 10.22 2.35 11.27
N ARG A 69 9.12 1.82 10.74
CA ARG A 69 7.91 1.48 11.49
C ARG A 69 7.37 0.13 11.03
N ARG A 70 6.82 -0.65 11.98
CA ARG A 70 6.05 -1.87 11.70
C ARG A 70 4.63 -1.69 12.15
N PHE A 71 3.67 -1.97 11.28
CA PHE A 71 2.27 -1.74 11.58
C PHE A 71 1.37 -2.79 10.92
N LEU A 72 0.14 -2.89 11.41
CA LEU A 72 -0.92 -3.72 10.85
C LEU A 72 -1.97 -2.82 10.19
N VAL A 73 -2.37 -3.17 8.98
CA VAL A 73 -3.40 -2.45 8.22
C VAL A 73 -4.34 -3.43 7.54
N PRO A 74 -5.67 -3.17 7.50
CA PRO A 74 -6.60 -3.99 6.74
C PRO A 74 -6.30 -3.98 5.25
N GLY A 75 -6.36 -5.16 4.61
CA GLY A 75 -6.11 -5.30 3.18
C GLY A 75 -7.13 -4.60 2.28
N ASP A 76 -8.36 -4.42 2.76
CA ASP A 76 -9.42 -3.65 2.10
C ASP A 76 -9.22 -2.12 2.22
N SER A 77 -8.17 -1.66 2.91
CA SER A 77 -7.83 -0.24 2.95
C SER A 77 -7.43 0.26 1.57
N LYS A 78 -8.01 1.39 1.19
CA LYS A 78 -7.59 2.12 -0.02
C LYS A 78 -6.16 2.61 0.13
N LEU A 79 -5.45 2.84 -0.96
CA LEU A 79 -4.09 3.39 -0.92
C LEU A 79 -4.07 4.81 -0.31
N SER A 80 -5.13 5.61 -0.51
CA SER A 80 -5.32 6.90 0.17
C SER A 80 -5.38 6.76 1.70
N LYS A 81 -6.05 5.71 2.20
CA LYS A 81 -6.04 5.42 3.64
C LYS A 81 -4.67 4.93 4.11
N LEU A 82 -3.96 4.14 3.30
CA LEU A 82 -2.59 3.73 3.59
C LEU A 82 -1.65 4.94 3.69
N HIS A 83 -1.81 5.94 2.80
CA HIS A 83 -1.09 7.21 2.91
C HIS A 83 -1.29 7.88 4.28
N LYS A 84 -2.53 8.02 4.75
CA LYS A 84 -2.82 8.59 6.08
C LYS A 84 -2.20 7.78 7.21
N VAL A 85 -2.20 6.45 7.10
CA VAL A 85 -1.50 5.58 8.07
C VAL A 85 -0.01 5.88 8.08
N LEU A 86 0.62 5.98 6.90
CA LEU A 86 2.05 6.28 6.76
C LEU A 86 2.39 7.65 7.35
N GLN A 87 1.61 8.69 7.07
CA GLN A 87 1.79 10.01 7.64
C GLN A 87 1.78 9.98 9.17
N ILE A 88 0.85 9.24 9.77
CA ILE A 88 0.74 9.14 11.22
C ILE A 88 1.89 8.33 11.82
N VAL A 89 2.25 7.17 11.24
CA VAL A 89 3.31 6.32 11.80
C VAL A 89 4.69 6.92 11.63
N MET A 90 4.90 7.67 10.54
CA MET A 90 6.14 8.43 10.33
C MET A 90 6.18 9.69 11.19
N GLY A 91 5.09 10.42 11.35
CA GLY A 91 5.00 11.61 12.17
C GLY A 91 4.74 12.90 11.40
N TRP A 92 4.49 12.81 10.09
CA TRP A 92 4.21 13.94 9.20
C TRP A 92 2.75 14.43 9.27
N GLY A 93 2.48 15.53 8.57
CA GLY A 93 1.25 16.31 8.66
C GLY A 93 0.37 16.34 7.42
N GLU A 94 0.63 15.49 6.41
CA GLU A 94 -0.12 15.49 5.12
C GLU A 94 -0.01 16.83 4.36
N ALA A 95 1.14 17.54 4.47
CA ALA A 95 1.31 18.87 3.87
C ALA A 95 1.68 18.83 2.38
N HIS A 96 2.22 17.71 1.90
CA HIS A 96 2.80 17.59 0.57
C HIS A 96 2.17 16.44 -0.23
N LEU A 97 2.44 16.45 -1.55
CA LEU A 97 2.00 15.40 -2.48
C LEU A 97 2.77 14.09 -2.24
N HIS A 98 2.18 12.99 -2.71
CA HIS A 98 2.76 11.66 -2.54
C HIS A 98 2.47 10.74 -3.71
N GLU A 99 3.26 9.67 -3.80
CA GLU A 99 3.13 8.66 -4.83
C GLU A 99 3.43 7.27 -4.25
N PHE A 100 2.63 6.28 -4.64
CA PHE A 100 2.96 4.87 -4.50
C PHE A 100 3.42 4.33 -5.85
N ILE A 101 4.55 3.64 -5.90
CA ILE A 101 5.01 2.94 -7.09
C ILE A 101 4.92 1.44 -6.83
N ILE A 102 3.92 0.78 -7.44
CA ILE A 102 3.64 -0.65 -7.26
C ILE A 102 3.74 -1.34 -8.62
N ASN A 103 4.66 -2.30 -8.76
CA ASN A 103 4.92 -2.99 -10.03
C ASN A 103 5.18 -2.03 -11.22
N GLY A 104 5.86 -0.91 -10.96
CA GLY A 104 6.18 0.10 -11.98
C GLY A 104 5.01 1.01 -12.38
N VAL A 105 3.90 0.94 -11.67
CA VAL A 105 2.72 1.81 -11.89
C VAL A 105 2.61 2.80 -10.73
N SER A 106 2.36 4.07 -11.06
CA SER A 106 2.23 5.18 -10.12
C SER A 106 0.78 5.38 -9.68
N PHE A 107 0.57 5.51 -8.36
CA PHE A 107 -0.73 5.76 -7.73
C PHE A 107 -0.62 6.94 -6.75
N GLY A 108 -1.54 7.88 -6.85
CA GLY A 108 -1.59 9.05 -5.98
C GLY A 108 -2.88 9.82 -6.18
N GLU A 109 -2.89 11.08 -5.78
CA GLU A 109 -3.98 11.99 -6.08
C GLU A 109 -3.73 12.59 -7.48
N PRO A 110 -4.61 12.33 -8.48
CA PRO A 110 -4.44 12.90 -9.81
C PRO A 110 -4.50 14.43 -9.75
N SER A 111 -3.44 15.09 -10.18
CA SER A 111 -3.36 16.55 -10.22
C SER A 111 -2.86 17.02 -11.59
N PRO A 112 -3.40 18.11 -12.14
CA PRO A 112 -2.87 18.76 -13.34
C PRO A 112 -1.41 19.23 -13.19
N GLU A 113 -0.94 19.43 -11.96
CA GLU A 113 0.42 19.85 -11.65
C GLU A 113 1.48 18.83 -12.01
N TYR A 114 1.10 17.56 -12.15
CA TYR A 114 2.01 16.47 -12.57
C TYR A 114 2.33 16.47 -14.08
N GLY A 115 1.74 17.38 -14.87
CA GLY A 115 1.92 17.41 -16.32
C GLY A 115 1.46 16.10 -16.97
N ASP A 116 2.31 15.52 -17.84
CA ASP A 116 2.01 14.27 -18.57
C ASP A 116 2.22 12.99 -17.75
N VAL A 117 2.54 13.06 -16.45
CA VAL A 117 2.72 11.88 -15.60
C VAL A 117 1.38 11.18 -15.39
N LYS A 118 1.25 9.98 -15.94
CA LYS A 118 0.03 9.18 -15.81
C LYS A 118 -0.03 8.53 -14.42
N MET A 119 -0.58 9.25 -13.46
CA MET A 119 -0.83 8.76 -12.11
C MET A 119 -2.25 8.21 -12.02
N LEU A 120 -2.39 7.00 -11.47
CA LEU A 120 -3.70 6.40 -11.20
C LEU A 120 -4.22 6.83 -9.84
N ASP A 121 -5.54 6.98 -9.75
CA ASP A 121 -6.22 7.45 -8.55
C ASP A 121 -6.14 6.41 -7.40
N HIS A 122 -5.44 6.76 -6.35
CA HIS A 122 -5.22 5.95 -5.15
C HIS A 122 -6.51 5.67 -4.36
N GLU A 123 -7.57 6.48 -4.56
CA GLU A 123 -8.90 6.26 -3.96
C GLU A 123 -9.65 5.07 -4.56
N LYS A 124 -9.27 4.65 -5.77
CA LYS A 124 -9.91 3.53 -6.46
C LYS A 124 -9.24 2.19 -6.22
N MET A 125 -8.07 2.19 -5.58
CA MET A 125 -7.26 0.99 -5.38
C MET A 125 -7.16 0.61 -3.91
N THR A 126 -7.30 -0.69 -3.62
CA THR A 126 -7.09 -1.25 -2.27
C THR A 126 -5.75 -1.96 -2.19
N LEU A 127 -5.18 -2.05 -0.99
CA LEU A 127 -3.92 -2.75 -0.75
C LEU A 127 -4.01 -4.22 -1.21
N SER A 128 -5.05 -4.95 -0.84
CA SER A 128 -5.27 -6.33 -1.26
C SER A 128 -5.59 -6.49 -2.75
N GLY A 129 -6.05 -5.45 -3.42
CA GLY A 129 -6.23 -5.45 -4.87
C GLY A 129 -4.91 -5.34 -5.65
N MET A 130 -3.86 -4.84 -4.99
CA MET A 130 -2.56 -4.59 -5.61
C MET A 130 -1.48 -5.58 -5.17
N ILE A 131 -1.54 -6.06 -3.93
CA ILE A 131 -0.53 -6.94 -3.32
C ILE A 131 -1.21 -8.19 -2.80
N HIS A 132 -0.83 -9.36 -3.34
CA HIS A 132 -1.46 -10.65 -3.02
C HIS A 132 -0.51 -11.60 -2.26
N GLU A 133 0.77 -11.26 -2.17
CA GLU A 133 1.83 -12.13 -1.65
C GLU A 133 2.62 -11.47 -0.53
N GLU A 134 3.08 -12.31 0.40
CA GLU A 134 4.07 -11.92 1.41
C GLU A 134 5.45 -11.69 0.78
N ASN A 135 6.33 -10.99 1.48
CA ASN A 135 7.70 -10.65 1.05
C ASN A 135 7.77 -9.84 -0.25
N LYS A 136 6.69 -9.14 -0.59
CA LYS A 136 6.69 -8.13 -1.65
C LYS A 136 6.98 -6.76 -1.06
N SER A 137 7.73 -5.95 -1.80
CA SER A 137 7.96 -4.55 -1.46
C SER A 137 7.55 -3.63 -2.61
N PHE A 138 7.23 -2.40 -2.25
CA PHE A 138 6.92 -1.32 -3.18
C PHE A 138 7.42 0.00 -2.60
N THR A 139 7.46 1.04 -3.42
CA THR A 139 7.97 2.35 -3.01
C THR A 139 6.80 3.30 -2.68
N TYR A 140 7.00 4.10 -1.65
CA TYR A 140 6.19 5.27 -1.35
C TYR A 140 7.11 6.49 -1.32
N ILE A 141 6.74 7.52 -2.06
CA ILE A 141 7.44 8.81 -2.11
C ILE A 141 6.52 9.85 -1.51
N TYR A 142 7.04 10.62 -0.57
CA TYR A 142 6.34 11.74 0.04
C TYR A 142 7.16 13.00 -0.17
N ASP A 143 6.48 14.10 -0.45
CA ASP A 143 7.06 15.38 -0.78
C ASP A 143 8.05 15.30 -1.98
N PHE A 144 7.60 15.75 -3.15
CA PHE A 144 8.44 15.68 -4.35
C PHE A 144 9.58 16.70 -4.36
N GLY A 145 9.53 17.73 -3.49
CA GLY A 145 10.61 18.67 -3.27
C GLY A 145 11.77 18.03 -2.49
N ASP A 146 11.46 17.48 -1.32
CA ASP A 146 12.44 16.80 -0.45
C ASP A 146 12.71 15.36 -0.90
N GLY A 147 11.79 14.72 -1.60
CA GLY A 147 11.95 13.40 -2.20
C GLY A 147 12.07 12.26 -1.19
N TRP A 148 11.27 12.26 -0.12
CA TRP A 148 11.29 11.23 0.90
C TRP A 148 10.86 9.86 0.37
N GLN A 149 11.82 9.02 0.04
CA GLN A 149 11.58 7.68 -0.46
C GLN A 149 11.53 6.64 0.65
N HIS A 150 10.50 5.82 0.61
CA HIS A 150 10.31 4.73 1.57
C HIS A 150 10.17 3.40 0.85
N GLU A 151 10.73 2.37 1.46
CA GLU A 151 10.41 0.99 1.12
C GLU A 151 9.28 0.50 2.02
N LEU A 152 8.19 0.03 1.44
CA LEU A 152 7.12 -0.68 2.13
C LEU A 152 7.23 -2.16 1.83
N ALA A 153 7.53 -2.96 2.85
CA ALA A 153 7.61 -4.41 2.74
C ALA A 153 6.38 -5.05 3.40
N VAL A 154 5.70 -5.98 2.71
CA VAL A 154 4.66 -6.84 3.29
C VAL A 154 5.34 -8.05 3.92
N GLU A 155 5.42 -8.06 5.26
CA GLU A 155 6.07 -9.15 6.00
C GLU A 155 5.15 -10.36 6.18
N LYS A 156 3.82 -10.13 6.35
CA LYS A 156 2.86 -11.21 6.59
C LYS A 156 1.43 -10.78 6.24
N ILE A 157 0.62 -11.73 5.78
CA ILE A 157 -0.81 -11.57 5.56
C ILE A 157 -1.55 -12.55 6.49
N THR A 158 -2.40 -12.03 7.38
CA THR A 158 -3.08 -12.80 8.41
C THR A 158 -4.59 -12.53 8.42
N VAL A 159 -5.33 -13.28 9.21
CA VAL A 159 -6.72 -12.96 9.54
C VAL A 159 -6.78 -11.95 10.69
N PRO A 160 -7.84 -11.11 10.78
CA PRO A 160 -7.98 -10.20 11.91
C PRO A 160 -8.14 -10.95 13.24
N GLU A 161 -7.55 -10.40 14.29
CA GLU A 161 -7.75 -10.86 15.67
C GLU A 161 -8.99 -10.20 16.26
N GLU A 162 -9.76 -10.97 17.04
CA GLU A 162 -10.96 -10.47 17.69
C GLU A 162 -10.62 -9.39 18.75
N GLY A 163 -11.39 -8.30 18.74
CA GLY A 163 -11.19 -7.19 19.67
C GLY A 163 -10.04 -6.23 19.31
N VAL A 164 -9.26 -6.51 18.25
CA VAL A 164 -8.17 -5.63 17.81
C VAL A 164 -8.70 -4.56 16.85
N HIS A 165 -8.36 -3.31 17.15
CA HIS A 165 -8.66 -2.17 16.26
C HIS A 165 -7.50 -1.92 15.30
N TYR A 166 -7.81 -1.89 14.00
CA TYR A 166 -6.85 -1.61 12.93
C TYR A 166 -7.16 -0.27 12.23
N PRO A 167 -6.11 0.46 11.75
CA PRO A 167 -4.69 0.14 11.79
C PRO A 167 -4.08 0.28 13.19
N ILE A 168 -2.94 -0.42 13.43
CA ILE A 168 -2.18 -0.34 14.67
C ILE A 168 -0.68 -0.41 14.38
N CYS A 169 0.12 0.46 14.99
CA CYS A 169 1.57 0.39 14.98
C CYS A 169 2.06 -0.57 16.03
N LEU A 170 2.99 -1.45 15.69
CA LEU A 170 3.55 -2.49 16.56
C LEU A 170 4.91 -2.09 17.13
N ALA A 171 5.74 -1.42 16.34
CA ALA A 171 7.08 -1.02 16.70
C ALA A 171 7.62 0.04 15.71
N GLY A 172 8.70 0.70 16.12
CA GLY A 172 9.44 1.63 15.29
C GLY A 172 10.66 2.14 16.04
N GLU A 173 11.54 2.79 15.31
CA GLU A 173 12.73 3.42 15.86
C GLU A 173 12.93 4.79 15.25
N ARG A 174 13.40 5.74 16.05
CA ARG A 174 13.77 7.11 15.73
C ARG A 174 12.63 8.01 15.27
N ALA A 175 12.84 9.29 15.41
CA ALA A 175 11.95 10.30 14.85
C ALA A 175 12.07 10.33 13.31
N CYS A 176 10.99 10.68 12.65
CA CYS A 176 11.04 11.04 11.24
C CYS A 176 11.67 12.42 11.07
N PRO A 177 12.37 12.69 9.95
CA PRO A 177 12.85 14.04 9.67
C PRO A 177 11.76 15.09 9.80
N PRO A 178 12.07 16.32 10.25
CA PRO A 178 11.12 17.42 10.20
C PRO A 178 10.64 17.69 8.76
N GLU A 179 9.41 18.18 8.61
CA GLU A 179 8.92 18.70 7.32
C GLU A 179 9.86 19.79 6.80
N ASP A 180 10.00 19.87 5.49
CA ASP A 180 10.76 20.93 4.78
C ASP A 180 12.25 21.04 5.17
N CYS A 181 12.86 19.97 5.69
CA CYS A 181 14.27 20.03 6.08
C CYS A 181 15.24 19.82 4.91
N GLY A 182 14.77 19.62 3.68
CA GLY A 182 15.56 19.57 2.46
C GLY A 182 16.00 18.17 2.04
N GLY A 183 15.25 17.12 2.41
CA GLY A 183 15.48 15.75 2.00
C GLY A 183 16.59 15.04 2.78
N ILE A 184 16.90 13.80 2.36
CA ILE A 184 17.75 12.88 3.15
C ILE A 184 19.19 13.42 3.37
N CYS A 185 19.74 14.15 2.39
CA CYS A 185 21.09 14.71 2.52
C CYS A 185 21.11 15.86 3.54
N ALA A 186 20.13 16.76 3.49
CA ALA A 186 20.02 17.87 4.43
C ALA A 186 19.69 17.36 5.84
N TYR A 187 18.90 16.29 5.95
CA TYR A 187 18.66 15.63 7.23
C TYR A 187 19.95 15.06 7.85
N GLY A 188 20.84 14.46 7.05
CA GLY A 188 22.15 14.05 7.55
C GLY A 188 22.97 15.22 8.12
N TYR A 189 22.97 16.35 7.42
CA TYR A 189 23.62 17.58 7.88
C TYR A 189 22.96 18.15 9.15
N LEU A 190 21.65 18.07 9.26
CA LEU A 190 20.91 18.42 10.48
C LEU A 190 21.33 17.57 11.68
N LEU A 191 21.45 16.24 11.52
CA LEU A 191 21.91 15.35 12.60
C LEU A 191 23.32 15.72 13.09
N GLU A 192 24.26 16.02 12.17
CA GLU A 192 25.59 16.51 12.53
C GLU A 192 25.53 17.84 13.28
N ALA A 193 24.64 18.75 12.87
CA ALA A 193 24.47 20.06 13.51
C ALA A 193 23.88 19.92 14.93
N LEU A 194 22.96 18.99 15.15
CA LEU A 194 22.38 18.71 16.47
C LEU A 194 23.39 18.08 17.42
N GLU A 195 24.27 17.20 16.92
CA GLU A 195 25.28 16.54 17.74
C GLU A 195 26.40 17.50 18.16
N ASN A 196 26.97 18.27 17.20
CA ASN A 196 28.11 19.15 17.47
C ASN A 196 28.22 20.28 16.42
N PRO A 197 27.51 21.39 16.57
CA PRO A 197 27.49 22.48 15.59
C PRO A 197 28.83 23.22 15.55
N LYS A 198 29.60 23.07 14.47
CA LYS A 198 30.94 23.64 14.29
C LYS A 198 30.92 24.99 13.56
N THR A 199 29.94 25.22 12.71
CA THR A 199 29.80 26.42 11.89
C THR A 199 28.63 27.29 12.36
N LYS A 200 28.59 28.52 11.86
CA LYS A 200 27.43 29.41 12.11
C LYS A 200 26.15 28.81 11.54
N ASP A 201 26.20 28.28 10.31
CA ASP A 201 25.06 27.71 9.62
C ASP A 201 24.52 26.47 10.37
N GLN A 202 25.40 25.62 10.93
CA GLN A 202 24.97 24.47 11.76
C GLN A 202 24.30 24.92 13.06
N LYS A 203 24.74 26.02 13.67
CA LYS A 203 24.08 26.57 14.86
C LYS A 203 22.68 27.09 14.54
N GLU A 204 22.55 27.84 13.44
CA GLU A 204 21.25 28.33 12.96
C GLU A 204 20.31 27.17 12.61
N LEU A 205 20.82 26.09 12.00
CA LEU A 205 20.04 24.88 11.69
C LEU A 205 19.60 24.12 12.96
N ALA A 206 20.47 24.00 13.95
CA ALA A 206 20.12 23.40 15.24
C ALA A 206 19.08 24.23 15.98
N GLU A 207 19.19 25.58 15.94
CA GLU A 207 18.18 26.49 16.51
C GLU A 207 16.85 26.38 15.77
N TRP A 208 16.84 26.23 14.44
CA TRP A 208 15.65 26.00 13.64
C TRP A 208 14.93 24.68 14.02
N ALA A 209 15.70 23.61 14.24
CA ALA A 209 15.15 22.32 14.64
C ALA A 209 14.52 22.34 16.05
N GLY A 210 14.86 23.29 16.90
CA GLY A 210 14.29 23.46 18.23
C GLY A 210 14.48 22.21 19.10
N ASP A 211 13.37 21.72 19.66
CA ASP A 211 13.36 20.55 20.56
C ASP A 211 13.29 19.21 19.80
N PHE A 212 13.69 19.17 18.52
CA PHE A 212 13.68 17.94 17.75
C PHE A 212 14.69 16.93 18.30
N ASP A 213 14.17 15.79 18.76
CA ASP A 213 14.96 14.64 19.21
C ASP A 213 14.94 13.54 18.17
N PRO A 214 16.05 13.27 17.44
CA PRO A 214 16.11 12.27 16.38
C PRO A 214 15.91 10.82 16.89
N GLU A 215 16.11 10.57 18.19
CA GLU A 215 15.92 9.24 18.78
C GLU A 215 14.47 9.02 19.27
N ALA A 216 13.64 10.05 19.29
CA ALA A 216 12.30 9.96 19.84
C ALA A 216 11.38 9.09 18.96
N PHE A 217 10.67 8.15 19.59
CA PHE A 217 9.55 7.43 19.01
C PHE A 217 8.54 7.03 20.08
N ASP A 218 7.36 7.63 20.03
CA ASP A 218 6.28 7.37 20.99
C ASP A 218 5.18 6.51 20.35
N LEU A 219 5.26 5.19 20.58
CA LEU A 219 4.30 4.21 20.08
C LEU A 219 2.87 4.47 20.59
N GLY A 220 2.71 4.95 21.82
CA GLY A 220 1.41 5.26 22.43
C GLY A 220 0.74 6.44 21.73
N LYS A 221 1.49 7.50 21.47
CA LYS A 221 1.03 8.68 20.73
C LYS A 221 0.63 8.33 19.30
N VAL A 222 1.46 7.54 18.60
CA VAL A 222 1.17 7.04 17.24
C VAL A 222 -0.15 6.27 17.23
N ASN A 223 -0.31 5.28 18.13
CA ASN A 223 -1.52 4.46 18.17
C ASN A 223 -2.77 5.27 18.57
N SER A 224 -2.62 6.28 19.41
CA SER A 224 -3.72 7.19 19.77
C SER A 224 -4.20 8.01 18.54
N ARG A 225 -3.29 8.39 17.65
CA ARG A 225 -3.63 9.06 16.38
C ARG A 225 -4.27 8.08 15.37
N LEU A 226 -3.72 6.86 15.24
CA LEU A 226 -4.25 5.84 14.33
C LEU A 226 -5.71 5.47 14.64
N LYS A 227 -6.11 5.42 15.90
CA LYS A 227 -7.51 5.16 16.32
C LYS A 227 -8.51 6.18 15.80
N ARG A 228 -8.07 7.38 15.38
CA ARG A 228 -8.92 8.46 14.87
C ARG A 228 -9.11 8.44 13.35
N ILE A 229 -8.38 7.59 12.63
CA ILE A 229 -8.55 7.43 11.18
C ILE A 229 -9.91 6.78 10.92
N LYS A 230 -10.74 7.47 10.16
CA LYS A 230 -12.06 6.98 9.70
C LYS A 230 -11.94 6.14 8.43
#